data_70ad2424035596ae6d24d60c8a81cff9
#
_entry.id   70ad2424035596ae6d24d60c8a81cff9
#
_cell.length_a   1.000
_cell.length_b   1.000
_cell.length_c   1.000
_cell.angle_alpha   90.00
_cell.angle_beta   90.00
_cell.angle_gamma   90.00
#
_symmetry.space_group_name_H-M   'P 1'
#
loop_
_entity.id
_entity.type
_entity.pdbx_description
1 polymer ?
#
loop_
_entity_poly.entity_id
_entity_poly.type
_entity_poly.pdbx_seq_one_letter_code
_entity_poly.pdbx_strand_id
1 'polypeptide(L)'
;RTANGSYDQTTQQAVMALQKAHGLSRDGIVGPQTWSAIYKPRTPRPRTTSAFEIDKTRQLQIVARWGWAQWVFNTSTGNGERYWSSASGRYLYATTPSGTFRFYRAINGMRNAPLGQLWRPKYFNGGIAIHGAKSIPGYAASHGCARLSNAAINYVWSANLAPIGSKVWVY
;
A
#
# COMPACT_ATOMS: atom_id res chain seq x y z
N ARG A 1 6.37 2.88 -16.82
CA ARG A 1 6.29 1.61 -17.56
C ARG A 1 5.68 1.86 -18.93
N THR A 2 6.25 1.31 -19.98
CA THR A 2 5.68 1.37 -21.32
C THR A 2 4.45 0.44 -21.40
N ALA A 3 3.36 0.88 -22.02
CA ALA A 3 2.20 0.03 -22.30
C ALA A 3 2.64 -1.09 -23.27
N ASN A 4 2.29 -2.34 -22.94
CA ASN A 4 2.69 -3.53 -23.71
C ASN A 4 1.50 -4.34 -24.20
N GLY A 5 0.26 -3.82 -24.04
CA GLY A 5 -1.00 -4.49 -24.41
C GLY A 5 -1.42 -5.63 -23.49
N SER A 6 -0.66 -5.94 -22.43
CA SER A 6 -0.98 -7.04 -21.51
C SER A 6 -1.69 -6.54 -20.27
N TYR A 7 -2.78 -7.22 -19.89
CA TYR A 7 -3.46 -7.03 -18.61
C TYR A 7 -2.82 -7.91 -17.53
N ASP A 8 -1.66 -7.52 -17.06
CA ASP A 8 -0.92 -8.25 -16.05
C ASP A 8 -1.27 -7.79 -14.61
N GLN A 9 -0.65 -8.42 -13.61
CA GLN A 9 -0.86 -8.07 -12.20
C GLN A 9 -0.62 -6.58 -11.93
N THR A 10 0.36 -5.94 -12.57
CA THR A 10 0.64 -4.51 -12.37
C THR A 10 -0.53 -3.65 -12.87
N THR A 11 -1.09 -3.99 -14.03
CA THR A 11 -2.27 -3.33 -14.59
C THR A 11 -3.48 -3.55 -13.70
N GLN A 12 -3.71 -4.79 -13.23
CA GLN A 12 -4.80 -5.11 -12.30
C GLN A 12 -4.70 -4.27 -11.00
N GLN A 13 -3.50 -4.14 -10.43
CA GLN A 13 -3.29 -3.35 -9.22
C GLN A 13 -3.54 -1.84 -9.46
N ALA A 14 -3.22 -1.32 -10.63
CA ALA A 14 -3.54 0.06 -11.01
C ALA A 14 -5.06 0.24 -11.17
N VAL A 15 -5.75 -0.72 -11.77
CA VAL A 15 -7.23 -0.73 -11.88
C VAL A 15 -7.88 -0.76 -10.50
N MET A 16 -7.41 -1.61 -9.58
CA MET A 16 -7.90 -1.61 -8.20
C MET A 16 -7.68 -0.25 -7.50
N ALA A 17 -6.54 0.40 -7.71
CA ALA A 17 -6.29 1.73 -7.16
C ALA A 17 -7.28 2.77 -7.71
N LEU A 18 -7.56 2.73 -9.01
CA LEU A 18 -8.57 3.57 -9.65
C LEU A 18 -9.98 3.32 -9.08
N GLN A 19 -10.39 2.04 -8.99
CA GLN A 19 -11.68 1.64 -8.42
C GLN A 19 -11.85 2.16 -6.99
N LYS A 20 -10.82 2.01 -6.15
CA LYS A 20 -10.79 2.53 -4.78
C LYS A 20 -10.90 4.04 -4.71
N ALA A 21 -10.21 4.77 -5.61
CA ALA A 21 -10.29 6.23 -5.68
C ALA A 21 -11.68 6.72 -6.08
N HIS A 22 -12.41 5.93 -6.86
CA HIS A 22 -13.77 6.21 -7.32
C HIS A 22 -14.89 5.61 -6.44
N GLY A 23 -14.57 4.81 -5.43
CA GLY A 23 -15.56 4.11 -4.60
C GLY A 23 -16.32 3.01 -5.34
N LEU A 24 -15.71 2.43 -6.37
CA LEU A 24 -16.25 1.31 -7.15
C LEU A 24 -15.94 -0.04 -6.52
N SER A 25 -16.54 -1.13 -7.04
CA SER A 25 -16.15 -2.50 -6.71
C SER A 25 -14.65 -2.70 -6.94
N ARG A 26 -13.99 -3.32 -5.95
CA ARG A 26 -12.51 -3.42 -5.87
C ARG A 26 -12.04 -4.79 -6.38
N ASP A 27 -12.46 -5.16 -7.59
CA ASP A 27 -12.26 -6.50 -8.19
C ASP A 27 -11.08 -6.55 -9.17
N GLY A 28 -10.58 -5.39 -9.57
CA GLY A 28 -9.51 -5.29 -10.57
C GLY A 28 -9.97 -5.64 -11.98
N ILE A 29 -11.26 -5.60 -12.26
CA ILE A 29 -11.86 -5.89 -13.58
C ILE A 29 -12.32 -4.58 -14.21
N VAL A 30 -12.02 -4.38 -15.50
CA VAL A 30 -12.46 -3.19 -16.22
C VAL A 30 -13.85 -3.41 -16.81
N GLY A 31 -14.88 -3.31 -15.95
CA GLY A 31 -16.28 -3.23 -16.38
C GLY A 31 -16.68 -1.81 -16.80
N PRO A 32 -17.95 -1.59 -17.20
CA PRO A 32 -18.43 -0.30 -17.72
C PRO A 32 -18.17 0.89 -16.79
N GLN A 33 -18.39 0.73 -15.47
CA GLN A 33 -18.15 1.79 -14.48
C GLN A 33 -16.65 2.12 -14.37
N THR A 34 -15.80 1.10 -14.33
CA THR A 34 -14.34 1.27 -14.29
C THR A 34 -13.84 1.92 -15.57
N TRP A 35 -14.38 1.50 -16.72
CA TRP A 35 -14.08 2.09 -18.01
C TRP A 35 -14.42 3.60 -18.04
N SER A 36 -15.62 3.97 -17.59
CA SER A 36 -16.00 5.39 -17.44
C SER A 36 -15.07 6.16 -16.53
N ALA A 37 -14.61 5.55 -15.44
CA ALA A 37 -13.68 6.18 -14.48
C ALA A 37 -12.29 6.45 -15.08
N ILE A 38 -11.83 5.65 -16.06
CA ILE A 38 -10.55 5.87 -16.77
C ILE A 38 -10.57 7.21 -17.51
N TYR A 39 -11.70 7.59 -18.12
CA TYR A 39 -11.84 8.84 -18.86
C TYR A 39 -12.08 10.06 -17.95
N LYS A 40 -12.51 9.84 -16.71
CA LYS A 40 -12.74 10.91 -15.71
C LYS A 40 -12.04 10.59 -14.40
N PRO A 41 -10.70 10.47 -14.39
CA PRO A 41 -9.97 9.98 -13.23
C PRO A 41 -10.11 10.93 -12.05
N ARG A 42 -10.41 10.37 -10.87
CA ARG A 42 -10.37 11.07 -9.59
C ARG A 42 -9.05 10.77 -8.91
N THR A 43 -8.16 11.75 -8.90
CA THR A 43 -6.94 11.63 -8.10
C THR A 43 -7.28 11.89 -6.63
N PRO A 44 -6.98 10.95 -5.72
CA PRO A 44 -7.19 11.18 -4.29
C PRO A 44 -6.44 12.41 -3.82
N ARG A 45 -7.15 13.32 -3.14
CA ARG A 45 -6.51 14.51 -2.59
C ARG A 45 -5.67 14.11 -1.37
N PRO A 46 -4.36 14.40 -1.34
CA PRO A 46 -3.54 14.14 -0.17
C PRO A 46 -4.01 14.98 1.02
N ARG A 47 -3.78 14.50 2.21
CA ARG A 47 -4.03 15.24 3.45
C ARG A 47 -2.81 16.00 3.94
N THR A 48 -1.64 15.78 3.31
CA THR A 48 -0.38 16.47 3.63
C THR A 48 0.22 17.13 2.40
N THR A 49 1.10 18.10 2.62
CA THR A 49 1.90 18.69 1.54
C THR A 49 3.01 17.77 1.07
N SER A 50 3.60 16.97 1.98
CA SER A 50 4.65 16.02 1.63
C SER A 50 4.70 14.88 2.65
N ALA A 51 4.27 13.68 2.25
CA ALA A 51 4.36 12.45 3.03
C ALA A 51 4.10 11.22 2.15
N PHE A 52 4.41 10.05 2.70
CA PHE A 52 3.89 8.77 2.24
C PHE A 52 2.61 8.48 3.04
N GLU A 53 1.45 8.63 2.45
CA GLU A 53 0.17 8.47 3.12
C GLU A 53 -0.36 7.05 2.96
N ILE A 54 -0.97 6.51 4.02
CA ILE A 54 -1.67 5.22 4.03
C ILE A 54 -3.11 5.47 4.45
N ASP A 55 -4.00 5.49 3.47
CA ASP A 55 -5.45 5.63 3.64
C ASP A 55 -6.06 4.26 3.89
N LYS A 56 -6.37 3.95 5.15
CA LYS A 56 -6.96 2.66 5.55
C LYS A 56 -8.38 2.50 5.08
N THR A 57 -9.14 3.58 4.96
CA THR A 57 -10.54 3.52 4.54
C THR A 57 -10.66 3.14 3.07
N ARG A 58 -9.88 3.79 2.22
CA ARG A 58 -9.85 3.49 0.78
C ARG A 58 -8.90 2.36 0.42
N GLN A 59 -8.00 1.96 1.34
CA GLN A 59 -6.95 0.98 1.09
C GLN A 59 -6.02 1.42 -0.04
N LEU A 60 -5.52 2.67 0.06
CA LEU A 60 -4.61 3.30 -0.88
C LEU A 60 -3.32 3.75 -0.18
N GLN A 61 -2.20 3.66 -0.88
CA GLN A 61 -0.99 4.38 -0.51
C GLN A 61 -0.79 5.54 -1.48
N ILE A 62 -0.57 6.74 -0.95
CA ILE A 62 -0.46 7.98 -1.71
C ILE A 62 0.90 8.61 -1.42
N VAL A 63 1.68 8.88 -2.44
CA VAL A 63 2.90 9.68 -2.32
C VAL A 63 2.53 11.13 -2.57
N ALA A 64 2.44 11.92 -1.51
CA ALA A 64 2.14 13.34 -1.56
C ALA A 64 3.44 14.15 -1.74
N ARG A 65 3.44 15.09 -2.68
CA ARG A 65 4.47 16.10 -2.88
C ARG A 65 3.81 17.40 -3.25
N TRP A 66 4.21 18.52 -2.62
CA TRP A 66 3.67 19.87 -2.88
C TRP A 66 2.13 19.93 -2.79
N GLY A 67 1.51 19.11 -1.94
CA GLY A 67 0.05 19.03 -1.81
C GLY A 67 -0.67 18.24 -2.91
N TRP A 68 0.06 17.58 -3.81
CA TRP A 68 -0.49 16.76 -4.89
C TRP A 68 -0.14 15.30 -4.73
N ALA A 69 -1.04 14.41 -5.14
CA ALA A 69 -0.75 12.98 -5.22
C ALA A 69 0.08 12.71 -6.47
N GLN A 70 1.36 12.45 -6.28
CA GLN A 70 2.27 12.08 -7.38
C GLN A 70 2.10 10.63 -7.78
N TRP A 71 1.82 9.76 -6.80
CA TRP A 71 1.60 8.33 -7.01
C TRP A 71 0.49 7.83 -6.10
N VAL A 72 -0.32 6.93 -6.64
CA VAL A 72 -1.39 6.25 -5.92
C VAL A 72 -1.25 4.75 -6.18
N PHE A 73 -1.10 3.97 -5.12
CA PHE A 73 -0.95 2.53 -5.19
C PHE A 73 -2.10 1.82 -4.49
N ASN A 74 -2.52 0.70 -5.05
CA ASN A 74 -3.35 -0.25 -4.32
C ASN A 74 -2.60 -0.78 -3.10
N THR A 75 -3.26 -0.91 -1.96
CA THR A 75 -2.71 -1.53 -0.75
C THR A 75 -3.73 -2.43 -0.06
N SER A 76 -3.21 -3.25 0.86
CA SER A 76 -4.00 -4.03 1.81
C SER A 76 -3.33 -3.91 3.17
N THR A 77 -4.02 -3.27 4.11
CA THR A 77 -3.54 -3.01 5.49
C THR A 77 -4.01 -4.09 6.46
N GLY A 78 -3.72 -3.93 7.75
CA GLY A 78 -4.18 -4.84 8.80
C GLY A 78 -5.71 -4.98 8.83
N ASN A 79 -6.19 -6.23 8.97
CA ASN A 79 -7.62 -6.57 8.91
C ASN A 79 -8.37 -6.35 10.24
N GLY A 80 -7.64 -6.03 11.32
CA GLY A 80 -8.21 -5.81 12.65
C GLY A 80 -8.50 -7.08 13.44
N GLU A 81 -8.33 -8.26 12.89
CA GLU A 81 -8.61 -9.52 13.56
C GLU A 81 -7.60 -9.84 14.66
N ARG A 82 -8.04 -10.61 15.64
CA ARG A 82 -7.19 -11.13 16.71
C ARG A 82 -6.39 -12.32 16.21
N TYR A 83 -5.08 -12.35 16.46
CA TYR A 83 -4.21 -13.45 16.10
C TYR A 83 -3.22 -13.77 17.22
N TRP A 84 -2.75 -15.03 17.27
CA TRP A 84 -1.68 -15.43 18.18
C TRP A 84 -0.32 -15.03 17.62
N SER A 85 0.45 -14.26 18.38
CA SER A 85 1.82 -13.89 18.01
C SER A 85 2.82 -14.82 18.69
N SER A 86 3.40 -15.76 17.95
CA SER A 86 4.45 -16.65 18.45
C SER A 86 5.69 -15.88 18.92
N ALA A 87 5.99 -14.73 18.32
CA ALA A 87 7.13 -13.91 18.68
C ALA A 87 6.98 -13.21 20.05
N SER A 88 5.75 -12.95 20.50
CA SER A 88 5.48 -12.28 21.78
C SER A 88 4.74 -13.16 22.79
N GLY A 89 4.35 -14.38 22.41
CA GLY A 89 3.64 -15.33 23.27
C GLY A 89 2.26 -14.84 23.74
N ARG A 90 1.59 -13.98 22.94
CA ARG A 90 0.29 -13.40 23.30
C ARG A 90 -0.58 -13.11 22.08
N TYR A 91 -1.86 -12.92 22.34
CA TYR A 91 -2.77 -12.44 21.31
C TYR A 91 -2.56 -10.95 21.02
N LEU A 92 -2.52 -10.63 19.75
CA LEU A 92 -2.44 -9.26 19.23
C LEU A 92 -3.58 -9.02 18.23
N TYR A 93 -3.81 -7.76 17.90
CA TYR A 93 -4.71 -7.38 16.82
C TYR A 93 -3.93 -7.01 15.56
N ALA A 94 -4.40 -7.49 14.43
CA ALA A 94 -3.81 -7.26 13.10
C ALA A 94 -4.08 -5.83 12.59
N THR A 95 -3.70 -4.81 13.35
CA THR A 95 -3.99 -3.41 13.05
C THR A 95 -2.82 -2.69 12.43
N THR A 96 -3.09 -1.83 11.43
CA THR A 96 -2.16 -0.78 11.00
C THR A 96 -2.51 0.47 11.81
N PRO A 97 -1.69 0.88 12.78
CA PRO A 97 -2.05 1.98 13.68
C PRO A 97 -2.07 3.30 12.92
N SER A 98 -3.09 4.14 13.22
CA SER A 98 -3.16 5.52 12.73
C SER A 98 -2.13 6.39 13.44
N GLY A 99 -1.64 7.41 12.75
CA GLY A 99 -0.69 8.35 13.31
C GLY A 99 0.34 8.84 12.30
N THR A 100 1.25 9.66 12.79
CA THR A 100 2.39 10.17 12.03
C THR A 100 3.67 9.46 12.46
N PHE A 101 4.35 8.89 11.51
CA PHE A 101 5.58 8.10 11.68
C PHE A 101 6.65 8.60 10.71
N ARG A 102 7.84 7.95 10.78
CA ARG A 102 8.91 8.10 9.79
C ARG A 102 9.44 6.74 9.38
N PHE A 103 9.86 6.59 8.13
CA PHE A 103 10.62 5.40 7.74
C PHE A 103 11.96 5.42 8.46
N TYR A 104 12.26 4.39 9.26
CA TYR A 104 13.47 4.35 10.07
C TYR A 104 14.42 3.19 9.70
N ARG A 105 13.92 2.19 8.99
CA ARG A 105 14.68 1.01 8.58
C ARG A 105 14.18 0.50 7.23
N ALA A 106 15.08 0.00 6.39
CA ALA A 106 14.76 -0.61 5.12
C ALA A 106 15.66 -1.84 4.88
N ILE A 107 15.13 -2.85 4.20
CA ILE A 107 15.88 -4.05 3.80
C ILE A 107 15.68 -4.24 2.30
N ASN A 108 16.78 -4.18 1.53
CA ASN A 108 16.74 -4.38 0.09
C ASN A 108 16.85 -5.86 -0.26
N GLY A 109 15.78 -6.61 -0.10
CA GLY A 109 15.73 -8.05 -0.30
C GLY A 109 14.53 -8.68 0.37
N MET A 110 14.48 -10.01 0.37
CA MET A 110 13.47 -10.78 1.07
C MET A 110 13.77 -10.84 2.56
N ARG A 111 12.78 -10.52 3.37
CA ARG A 111 12.80 -10.69 4.83
C ARG A 111 11.83 -11.80 5.22
N ASN A 112 12.32 -12.87 5.81
CA ASN A 112 11.49 -13.87 6.47
C ASN A 112 11.15 -13.37 7.88
N ALA A 113 9.88 -13.16 8.12
CA ALA A 113 9.33 -12.72 9.41
C ALA A 113 8.37 -13.78 9.97
N PRO A 114 8.06 -13.78 11.27
CA PRO A 114 7.16 -14.79 11.87
C PRO A 114 5.78 -14.88 11.19
N LEU A 115 5.29 -13.78 10.63
CA LEU A 115 3.98 -13.70 9.96
C LEU A 115 4.06 -13.77 8.43
N GLY A 116 5.21 -14.19 7.88
CA GLY A 116 5.38 -14.41 6.45
C GLY A 116 6.54 -13.63 5.84
N GLN A 117 6.61 -13.69 4.52
CA GLN A 117 7.68 -13.07 3.74
C GLN A 117 7.34 -11.61 3.38
N LEU A 118 8.31 -10.73 3.57
CA LEU A 118 8.23 -9.32 3.22
C LEU A 118 9.28 -9.02 2.15
N TRP A 119 8.84 -8.64 0.94
CA TRP A 119 9.75 -8.24 -0.12
C TRP A 119 10.09 -6.76 0.01
N ARG A 120 11.38 -6.43 0.16
CA ARG A 120 11.93 -5.07 0.23
C ARG A 120 11.20 -4.16 1.24
N PRO A 121 11.03 -4.59 2.51
CA PRO A 121 10.27 -3.84 3.50
C PRO A 121 10.95 -2.51 3.85
N LYS A 122 10.10 -1.49 4.07
CA LYS A 122 10.48 -0.21 4.70
C LYS A 122 9.62 -0.02 5.94
N TYR A 123 10.24 -0.04 7.11
CA TYR A 123 9.60 -0.01 8.42
C TYR A 123 9.33 1.41 8.87
N PHE A 124 8.15 1.65 9.46
CA PHE A 124 7.76 2.96 9.97
C PHE A 124 7.21 2.94 11.40
N ASN A 125 6.80 1.76 11.92
CA ASN A 125 6.33 1.64 13.31
C ASN A 125 6.58 0.23 13.84
N GLY A 126 7.56 0.04 14.77
CA GLY A 126 7.91 -1.28 15.30
C GLY A 126 8.17 -2.30 14.19
N GLY A 127 7.41 -3.41 14.17
CA GLY A 127 7.48 -4.42 13.11
C GLY A 127 6.65 -4.10 11.86
N ILE A 128 5.98 -2.95 11.80
CA ILE A 128 5.06 -2.59 10.71
C ILE A 128 5.80 -1.85 9.61
N ALA A 129 5.60 -2.30 8.37
CA ALA A 129 6.29 -1.81 7.18
C ALA A 129 5.33 -1.67 5.99
N ILE A 130 5.73 -0.88 5.00
CA ILE A 130 5.28 -1.09 3.62
C ILE A 130 6.20 -2.16 3.01
N HIS A 131 5.65 -3.10 2.25
CA HIS A 131 6.44 -4.16 1.62
C HIS A 131 5.73 -4.78 0.41
N GLY A 132 6.50 -5.42 -0.44
CA GLY A 132 5.97 -6.24 -1.53
C GLY A 132 5.38 -7.56 -1.03
N ALA A 133 4.26 -7.94 -1.63
CA ALA A 133 3.58 -9.21 -1.41
C ALA A 133 3.06 -9.77 -2.73
N LYS A 134 2.82 -11.09 -2.76
CA LYS A 134 2.25 -11.75 -3.94
C LYS A 134 0.74 -11.45 -4.10
N SER A 135 0.04 -11.23 -2.99
CA SER A 135 -1.40 -10.97 -2.98
C SER A 135 -1.71 -9.66 -2.27
N ILE A 136 -2.42 -8.77 -2.96
CA ILE A 136 -2.91 -7.49 -2.46
C ILE A 136 -4.39 -7.38 -2.84
N PRO A 137 -5.30 -7.92 -2.01
CA PRO A 137 -6.73 -7.89 -2.29
C PRO A 137 -7.30 -6.46 -2.20
N GLY A 138 -8.54 -6.30 -2.64
CA GLY A 138 -9.27 -5.03 -2.59
C GLY A 138 -9.60 -4.53 -1.17
N TYR A 139 -9.37 -5.34 -0.13
CA TYR A 139 -9.72 -5.11 1.27
C TYR A 139 -8.52 -5.29 2.20
N ALA A 140 -8.67 -4.94 3.47
CA ALA A 140 -7.67 -5.15 4.51
C ALA A 140 -7.51 -6.65 4.82
N ALA A 141 -6.29 -7.19 4.72
CA ALA A 141 -6.03 -8.63 4.87
C ALA A 141 -4.64 -8.93 5.47
N SER A 142 -3.91 -7.94 5.95
CA SER A 142 -2.61 -8.14 6.56
C SER A 142 -2.70 -8.24 8.09
N HIS A 143 -1.59 -8.60 8.73
CA HIS A 143 -1.44 -8.57 10.19
C HIS A 143 -0.95 -7.21 10.73
N GLY A 144 -0.97 -6.16 9.90
CA GLY A 144 -0.58 -4.80 10.30
C GLY A 144 0.30 -4.07 9.28
N CYS A 145 1.11 -4.77 8.50
CA CYS A 145 1.86 -4.15 7.42
C CYS A 145 0.93 -3.65 6.29
N ALA A 146 1.37 -2.64 5.55
CA ALA A 146 0.67 -2.17 4.37
C ALA A 146 1.31 -2.77 3.10
N ARG A 147 0.62 -3.73 2.48
CA ARG A 147 1.11 -4.50 1.33
C ARG A 147 1.07 -3.67 0.05
N LEU A 148 2.09 -3.85 -0.78
CA LEU A 148 2.15 -3.40 -2.17
C LEU A 148 2.42 -4.61 -3.07
N SER A 149 2.15 -4.50 -4.38
CA SER A 149 2.69 -5.49 -5.31
C SER A 149 4.22 -5.42 -5.35
N ASN A 150 4.87 -6.52 -5.72
CA ASN A 150 6.33 -6.54 -5.85
C ASN A 150 6.81 -5.49 -6.87
N ALA A 151 6.07 -5.27 -7.95
CA ALA A 151 6.38 -4.22 -8.92
C ALA A 151 6.27 -2.81 -8.31
N ALA A 152 5.22 -2.56 -7.50
CA ALA A 152 5.04 -1.26 -6.86
C ALA A 152 6.13 -0.97 -5.82
N ILE A 153 6.46 -1.92 -4.92
CA ILE A 153 7.54 -1.68 -3.95
C ILE A 153 8.91 -1.54 -4.64
N ASN A 154 9.17 -2.27 -5.70
CA ASN A 154 10.38 -2.11 -6.49
C ASN A 154 10.48 -0.69 -7.07
N TYR A 155 9.37 -0.16 -7.56
CA TYR A 155 9.31 1.22 -8.03
C TYR A 155 9.48 2.25 -6.89
N VAL A 156 8.86 2.03 -5.73
CA VAL A 156 9.09 2.87 -4.53
C VAL A 156 10.57 2.94 -4.16
N TRP A 157 11.30 1.85 -4.31
CA TRP A 157 12.74 1.81 -4.07
C TRP A 157 13.54 2.52 -5.16
N SER A 158 13.32 2.18 -6.44
CA SER A 158 14.09 2.74 -7.57
C SER A 158 13.90 4.24 -7.75
N ALA A 159 12.67 4.74 -7.54
CA ALA A 159 12.34 6.16 -7.61
C ALA A 159 12.53 6.90 -6.27
N ASN A 160 13.06 6.23 -5.24
CA ASN A 160 13.28 6.77 -3.90
C ASN A 160 12.06 7.51 -3.32
N LEU A 161 10.86 6.93 -3.48
CA LEU A 161 9.63 7.58 -3.03
C LEU A 161 9.43 7.58 -1.52
N ALA A 162 10.11 6.70 -0.79
CA ALA A 162 10.04 6.50 0.65
C ALA A 162 11.44 6.44 1.28
N PRO A 163 12.24 7.53 1.23
CA PRO A 163 13.57 7.54 1.84
C PRO A 163 13.48 7.43 3.36
N ILE A 164 14.54 6.89 3.98
CA ILE A 164 14.67 6.86 5.45
C ILE A 164 14.58 8.30 5.98
N GLY A 165 13.88 8.48 7.09
CA GLY A 165 13.58 9.77 7.69
C GLY A 165 12.33 10.47 7.14
N SER A 166 11.83 10.08 5.96
CA SER A 166 10.64 10.70 5.39
C SER A 166 9.36 10.35 6.17
N LYS A 167 8.42 11.28 6.15
CA LYS A 167 7.14 11.20 6.89
C LYS A 167 6.23 10.14 6.31
N VAL A 168 5.61 9.35 7.20
CA VAL A 168 4.51 8.44 6.91
C VAL A 168 3.29 8.88 7.71
N TRP A 169 2.15 9.05 7.07
CA TRP A 169 0.89 9.35 7.76
C TRP A 169 -0.16 8.28 7.47
N VAL A 170 -0.63 7.64 8.53
CA VAL A 170 -1.64 6.57 8.49
C VAL A 170 -2.95 7.10 9.07
N TYR A 171 -4.07 6.97 8.32
CA TYR A 171 -5.41 7.42 8.73
C TYR A 171 -6.54 6.53 8.21
#